data_a60b6f81d984115897d7996a8ab8ead3
#
_entry.id   a60b6f81d984115897d7996a8ab8ead3
#
_cell.length_a   1.000
_cell.length_b   1.000
_cell.length_c   1.000
_cell.angle_alpha   90.00
_cell.angle_beta   90.00
_cell.angle_gamma   90.00
#
_symmetry.space_group_name_H-M   'P 1'
#
loop_
_entity.id
_entity.type
_entity.pdbx_description
1 polymer ?
#
loop_
_entity_poly.entity_id
_entity_poly.type
_entity_poly.pdbx_seq_one_letter_code
_entity_poly.pdbx_strand_id
1 'polypeptide(L)'
;DAAQHNIWLYDHPGTGKIMVLPWDMDFSFYRAINAPLHNNANHPSWNIRKIIHRPSNLRLFYGHLQDMIQTTYNATYANAWFTRFGELADQNYLRHVTYIEDRANYVSDQLESLAPQVPFTVTASSPLDVGAQSTVTLEGTGWINVREIRLGGGTQPLEIDWRVDTDSAYADTWEL
;
A
#
# COMPACT_ATOMS: atom_id res chain seq x y z
N ASP A 1 11.29 -22.00 4.04
CA ASP A 1 10.71 -22.41 2.75
C ASP A 1 9.33 -21.85 2.61
N ALA A 2 9.23 -20.58 2.29
CA ALA A 2 7.92 -20.01 1.98
C ALA A 2 7.69 -20.17 0.47
N ALA A 3 7.40 -21.38 0.06
CA ALA A 3 6.78 -21.60 -1.21
C ALA A 3 5.48 -20.79 -1.23
N GLN A 4 5.34 -19.90 -2.20
CA GLN A 4 4.13 -19.10 -2.38
C GLN A 4 3.05 -20.01 -2.98
N HIS A 5 2.40 -20.83 -2.14
CA HIS A 5 1.44 -21.81 -2.61
C HIS A 5 -0.02 -21.45 -2.29
N ASN A 6 -0.26 -20.44 -1.47
CA ASN A 6 -1.63 -20.07 -1.08
C ASN A 6 -2.17 -18.87 -1.88
N ILE A 7 -1.80 -18.75 -3.14
CA ILE A 7 -2.29 -17.72 -4.05
C ILE A 7 -2.56 -18.29 -5.44
N TRP A 8 -3.65 -17.83 -6.05
CA TRP A 8 -3.96 -18.06 -7.45
C TRP A 8 -3.76 -16.76 -8.22
N LEU A 9 -3.24 -16.86 -9.42
CA LEU A 9 -3.14 -15.74 -10.35
C LEU A 9 -4.24 -15.93 -11.40
N TYR A 10 -5.12 -14.94 -11.51
CA TYR A 10 -6.22 -14.92 -12.46
C TYR A 10 -6.02 -13.76 -13.44
N ASP A 11 -5.92 -14.08 -14.72
CA ASP A 11 -5.92 -13.08 -15.79
C ASP A 11 -7.37 -12.69 -16.07
N HIS A 12 -7.72 -11.43 -15.76
CA HIS A 12 -9.08 -10.93 -15.93
C HIS A 12 -9.32 -10.54 -17.38
N PRO A 13 -10.14 -11.30 -18.14
CA PRO A 13 -10.26 -11.14 -19.61
C PRO A 13 -10.80 -9.76 -20.04
N GLY A 14 -11.58 -9.10 -19.19
CA GLY A 14 -12.16 -7.80 -19.51
C GLY A 14 -11.24 -6.59 -19.25
N THR A 15 -10.17 -6.76 -18.44
CA THR A 15 -9.28 -5.66 -18.06
C THR A 15 -7.82 -5.90 -18.38
N GLY A 16 -7.44 -7.13 -18.74
CA GLY A 16 -6.04 -7.56 -18.93
C GLY A 16 -5.19 -7.46 -17.66
N LYS A 17 -5.82 -7.34 -16.48
CA LYS A 17 -5.12 -7.25 -15.19
C LYS A 17 -5.00 -8.63 -14.56
N ILE A 18 -3.82 -8.92 -14.03
CA ILE A 18 -3.61 -10.10 -13.20
C ILE A 18 -4.13 -9.82 -11.80
N MET A 19 -5.10 -10.62 -11.36
CA MET A 19 -5.63 -10.59 -10.00
C MET A 19 -4.97 -11.68 -9.16
N VAL A 20 -4.63 -11.32 -7.92
CA VAL A 20 -4.10 -12.26 -6.93
C VAL A 20 -5.25 -12.69 -6.03
N LEU A 21 -5.59 -13.97 -6.05
CA LEU A 21 -6.64 -14.54 -5.22
C LEU A 21 -6.00 -15.39 -4.11
N PRO A 22 -6.12 -14.98 -2.84
CA PRO A 22 -5.65 -15.78 -1.73
C PRO A 22 -6.58 -16.98 -1.51
N TRP A 23 -6.01 -18.13 -1.12
CA TRP A 23 -6.74 -19.31 -0.71
C TRP A 23 -6.01 -20.02 0.44
N ASP A 24 -6.66 -20.94 1.13
CA ASP A 24 -6.07 -21.75 2.20
C ASP A 24 -5.42 -20.87 3.29
N MET A 25 -6.21 -19.92 3.81
CA MET A 25 -5.75 -18.89 4.74
C MET A 25 -5.86 -19.29 6.22
N ASP A 26 -5.97 -20.58 6.53
CA ASP A 26 -6.14 -21.13 7.88
C ASP A 26 -4.99 -20.80 8.84
N PHE A 27 -3.79 -20.55 8.33
CA PHE A 27 -2.62 -20.12 9.11
C PHE A 27 -2.37 -18.60 9.12
N SER A 28 -3.34 -17.78 8.70
CA SER A 28 -3.16 -16.33 8.55
C SER A 28 -2.74 -15.61 9.83
N PHE A 29 -3.19 -16.10 11.00
CA PHE A 29 -2.92 -15.49 12.31
C PHE A 29 -1.83 -16.22 13.12
N TYR A 30 -1.02 -17.03 12.49
CA TYR A 30 0.07 -17.79 13.13
C TYR A 30 1.44 -17.13 13.01
N ARG A 31 1.59 -16.14 12.16
CA ARG A 31 2.86 -15.44 11.99
C ARG A 31 3.19 -14.61 13.21
N ALA A 32 4.49 -14.45 13.48
CA ALA A 32 4.92 -13.52 14.52
C ALA A 32 4.42 -12.10 14.21
N ILE A 33 3.91 -11.41 15.23
CA ILE A 33 3.39 -10.05 15.12
C ILE A 33 4.45 -9.11 14.52
N ASN A 34 5.72 -9.30 14.89
CA ASN A 34 6.86 -8.53 14.43
C ASN A 34 7.52 -9.09 13.15
N ALA A 35 6.84 -9.98 12.42
CA ALA A 35 7.35 -10.42 11.13
C ALA A 35 7.52 -9.21 10.18
N PRO A 36 8.68 -9.06 9.49
CA PRO A 36 8.93 -7.90 8.64
C PRO A 36 7.91 -7.80 7.51
N LEU A 37 7.59 -6.57 7.08
CA LEU A 37 6.61 -6.30 6.01
C LEU A 37 7.03 -6.93 4.69
N HIS A 38 8.30 -6.88 4.41
CA HIS A 38 8.93 -7.59 3.31
C HIS A 38 10.25 -8.15 3.80
N ASN A 39 10.46 -9.40 3.59
CA ASN A 39 11.74 -10.03 3.91
C ASN A 39 12.85 -9.46 3.02
N ASN A 40 14.08 -9.41 3.51
CA ASN A 40 15.26 -8.81 2.90
C ASN A 40 15.38 -9.06 1.38
N ALA A 41 15.75 -8.06 0.61
CA ALA A 41 15.80 -8.01 -0.86
C ALA A 41 16.67 -9.11 -1.52
N ASN A 42 17.47 -9.81 -0.75
CA ASN A 42 18.52 -10.68 -1.26
C ASN A 42 18.13 -12.15 -1.50
N HIS A 43 16.85 -12.52 -1.42
CA HIS A 43 16.47 -13.90 -1.73
C HIS A 43 16.22 -14.04 -3.24
N PRO A 44 17.06 -14.77 -4.00
CA PRO A 44 17.06 -14.73 -5.46
C PRO A 44 15.84 -15.34 -6.13
N SER A 45 14.99 -16.07 -5.40
CA SER A 45 13.89 -16.85 -5.98
C SER A 45 12.50 -16.19 -5.93
N TRP A 46 12.38 -14.97 -5.42
CA TRP A 46 11.05 -14.39 -5.20
C TRP A 46 10.71 -13.28 -6.19
N ASN A 47 10.06 -13.64 -7.28
CA ASN A 47 9.71 -12.72 -8.37
C ASN A 47 8.77 -11.58 -7.94
N ILE A 48 7.75 -11.87 -7.12
CA ILE A 48 6.82 -10.84 -6.60
C ILE A 48 7.59 -9.78 -5.81
N ARG A 49 8.60 -10.19 -5.06
CA ARG A 49 9.45 -9.31 -4.29
C ARG A 49 10.25 -8.34 -5.13
N LYS A 50 10.83 -8.79 -6.25
CA LYS A 50 11.52 -7.91 -7.20
C LYS A 50 10.60 -6.84 -7.78
N ILE A 51 9.32 -7.16 -7.91
CA ILE A 51 8.30 -6.21 -8.35
C ILE A 51 8.00 -5.20 -7.24
N ILE A 52 7.74 -5.67 -6.01
CA ILE A 52 7.41 -4.81 -4.86
C ILE A 52 8.56 -3.83 -4.56
N HIS A 53 9.82 -4.27 -4.67
CA HIS A 53 10.98 -3.43 -4.35
C HIS A 53 11.32 -2.35 -5.39
N ARG A 54 10.55 -2.19 -6.44
CA ARG A 54 10.65 -1.00 -7.28
C ARG A 54 10.08 0.19 -6.49
N PRO A 55 10.73 1.35 -6.46
CA PRO A 55 10.32 2.48 -5.60
C PRO A 55 8.85 2.90 -5.77
N SER A 56 8.36 2.98 -7.00
CA SER A 56 6.96 3.28 -7.29
C SER A 56 6.00 2.20 -6.75
N ASN A 57 6.39 0.93 -6.83
CA ASN A 57 5.61 -0.17 -6.31
C ASN A 57 5.68 -0.26 -4.78
N LEU A 58 6.83 0.09 -4.17
CA LEU A 58 6.94 0.23 -2.71
C LEU A 58 5.99 1.30 -2.20
N ARG A 59 5.90 2.45 -2.88
CA ARG A 59 4.93 3.48 -2.56
C ARG A 59 3.51 2.94 -2.55
N LEU A 60 3.11 2.22 -3.59
CA LEU A 60 1.78 1.60 -3.68
C LEU A 60 1.57 0.56 -2.58
N PHE A 61 2.56 -0.28 -2.34
CA PHE A 61 2.52 -1.33 -1.31
C PHE A 61 2.33 -0.74 0.09
N TYR A 62 3.15 0.24 0.48
CA TYR A 62 3.04 0.89 1.79
C TYR A 62 1.72 1.64 1.94
N GLY A 63 1.31 2.31 0.90
CA GLY A 63 0.03 2.98 0.91
C GLY A 63 -1.16 2.04 1.05
N HIS A 64 -1.16 0.88 0.39
CA HIS A 64 -2.22 -0.13 0.59
C HIS A 64 -2.19 -0.72 1.99
N LEU A 65 -1.02 -0.95 2.58
CA LEU A 65 -0.93 -1.38 3.98
C LEU A 65 -1.56 -0.37 4.92
N GLN A 66 -1.28 0.92 4.72
CA GLN A 66 -1.89 1.98 5.52
C GLN A 66 -3.41 2.03 5.36
N ASP A 67 -3.92 1.97 4.13
CA ASP A 67 -5.37 1.95 3.89
C ASP A 67 -6.03 0.75 4.58
N MET A 68 -5.42 -0.43 4.49
CA MET A 68 -5.94 -1.64 5.15
C MET A 68 -6.02 -1.47 6.67
N ILE A 69 -4.98 -0.93 7.31
CA ILE A 69 -4.98 -0.68 8.76
C ILE A 69 -6.08 0.32 9.12
N GLN A 70 -6.22 1.38 8.37
CA GLN A 70 -7.21 2.42 8.63
C GLN A 70 -8.65 1.98 8.37
N THR A 71 -8.88 1.00 7.51
CA THR A 71 -10.24 0.61 7.07
C THR A 71 -10.65 -0.77 7.52
N THR A 72 -9.92 -1.81 7.18
CA THR A 72 -10.37 -3.21 7.30
C THR A 72 -9.50 -4.08 8.19
N TYR A 73 -8.23 -3.76 8.36
CA TYR A 73 -7.31 -4.51 9.20
C TYR A 73 -7.09 -3.83 10.55
N ASN A 74 -8.15 -3.71 11.33
CA ASN A 74 -8.14 -3.11 12.67
C ASN A 74 -9.13 -3.82 13.59
N ALA A 75 -8.97 -3.59 14.91
CA ALA A 75 -9.79 -4.26 15.93
C ALA A 75 -11.29 -3.97 15.76
N THR A 76 -11.68 -2.75 15.41
CA THR A 76 -13.09 -2.38 15.27
C THR A 76 -13.77 -3.16 14.14
N TYR A 77 -13.15 -3.18 12.97
CA TYR A 77 -13.67 -3.92 11.82
C TYR A 77 -13.67 -5.43 12.06
N ALA A 78 -12.54 -5.96 12.55
CA ALA A 78 -12.38 -7.38 12.83
C ALA A 78 -13.37 -7.88 13.87
N ASN A 79 -13.60 -7.13 14.95
CA ASN A 79 -14.53 -7.52 16.02
C ASN A 79 -15.95 -7.67 15.49
N ALA A 80 -16.43 -6.77 14.65
CA ALA A 80 -17.77 -6.84 14.08
C ALA A 80 -17.96 -8.11 13.22
N TRP A 81 -17.00 -8.42 12.35
CA TRP A 81 -17.07 -9.58 11.47
C TRP A 81 -16.84 -10.91 12.20
N PHE A 82 -15.90 -10.95 13.13
CA PHE A 82 -15.57 -12.15 13.90
C PHE A 82 -16.70 -12.55 14.85
N THR A 83 -17.40 -11.56 15.44
CA THR A 83 -18.63 -11.83 16.18
C THR A 83 -19.66 -12.51 15.28
N ARG A 84 -19.97 -11.90 14.14
CA ARG A 84 -20.98 -12.40 13.22
C ARG A 84 -20.64 -13.79 12.67
N PHE A 85 -19.42 -13.99 12.18
CA PHE A 85 -19.01 -15.28 11.63
C PHE A 85 -18.80 -16.33 12.74
N GLY A 86 -18.38 -15.90 13.93
CA GLY A 86 -18.28 -16.79 15.08
C GLY A 86 -19.64 -17.40 15.47
N GLU A 87 -20.68 -16.57 15.53
CA GLU A 87 -22.05 -17.03 15.78
C GLU A 87 -22.54 -18.00 14.70
N LEU A 88 -22.28 -17.70 13.42
CA LEU A 88 -22.70 -18.56 12.31
C LEU A 88 -21.98 -19.90 12.26
N ALA A 89 -20.72 -19.94 12.67
CA ALA A 89 -19.86 -21.13 12.60
C ALA A 89 -19.76 -21.89 13.93
N ASP A 90 -20.40 -21.40 14.99
CA ASP A 90 -20.23 -21.89 16.37
C ASP A 90 -18.74 -21.95 16.78
N GLN A 91 -18.00 -20.87 16.47
CA GLN A 91 -16.56 -20.74 16.71
C GLN A 91 -16.22 -19.41 17.38
N ASN A 92 -15.21 -19.40 18.23
CA ASN A 92 -14.70 -18.17 18.83
C ASN A 92 -13.54 -17.58 18.00
N TYR A 93 -13.86 -16.67 17.07
CA TYR A 93 -12.87 -15.95 16.26
C TYR A 93 -12.36 -14.66 16.94
N LEU A 94 -13.00 -14.18 18.00
CA LEU A 94 -12.60 -12.97 18.72
C LEU A 94 -11.19 -13.06 19.30
N ARG A 95 -10.69 -14.27 19.55
CA ARG A 95 -9.31 -14.51 19.96
C ARG A 95 -8.25 -13.96 18.99
N HIS A 96 -8.63 -13.71 17.74
CA HIS A 96 -7.72 -13.16 16.73
C HIS A 96 -7.74 -11.63 16.64
N VAL A 97 -8.66 -10.96 17.33
CA VAL A 97 -8.76 -9.49 17.30
C VAL A 97 -7.50 -8.83 17.86
N THR A 98 -7.01 -9.33 19.00
CA THR A 98 -5.76 -8.84 19.60
C THR A 98 -4.57 -9.00 18.65
N TYR A 99 -4.47 -10.14 17.96
CA TYR A 99 -3.42 -10.34 16.96
C TYR A 99 -3.49 -9.29 15.85
N ILE A 100 -4.69 -8.98 15.35
CA ILE A 100 -4.89 -7.98 14.30
C ILE A 100 -4.49 -6.60 14.78
N GLU A 101 -4.88 -6.22 16.00
CA GLU A 101 -4.52 -4.94 16.61
C GLU A 101 -3.01 -4.80 16.79
N ASP A 102 -2.37 -5.79 17.42
CA ASP A 102 -0.93 -5.78 17.66
C ASP A 102 -0.14 -5.76 16.34
N ARG A 103 -0.60 -6.53 15.34
CA ARG A 103 0.03 -6.54 14.02
C ARG A 103 -0.18 -5.22 13.28
N ALA A 104 -1.35 -4.60 13.37
CA ALA A 104 -1.63 -3.30 12.78
C ALA A 104 -0.73 -2.21 13.39
N ASN A 105 -0.58 -2.20 14.71
CA ASN A 105 0.32 -1.28 15.41
C ASN A 105 1.77 -1.46 14.96
N TYR A 106 2.26 -2.71 14.93
CA TYR A 106 3.61 -2.99 14.44
C TYR A 106 3.82 -2.53 13.00
N VAL A 107 2.85 -2.76 12.12
CA VAL A 107 2.92 -2.33 10.72
C VAL A 107 2.94 -0.81 10.61
N SER A 108 2.13 -0.10 11.42
CA SER A 108 2.15 1.36 11.48
C SER A 108 3.52 1.91 11.88
N ASP A 109 4.13 1.36 12.93
CA ASP A 109 5.47 1.74 13.39
C ASP A 109 6.53 1.50 12.29
N GLN A 110 6.41 0.38 11.59
CA GLN A 110 7.31 0.08 10.46
C GLN A 110 7.10 1.05 9.28
N LEU A 111 5.86 1.44 8.99
CA LEU A 111 5.57 2.41 7.94
C LEU A 111 6.14 3.78 8.25
N GLU A 112 6.08 4.25 9.50
CA GLU A 112 6.70 5.51 9.91
C GLU A 112 8.22 5.52 9.70
N SER A 113 8.87 4.37 9.89
CA SER A 113 10.32 4.22 9.67
C SER A 113 10.69 4.04 8.20
N LEU A 114 9.92 3.26 7.44
CA LEU A 114 10.24 2.89 6.05
C LEU A 114 9.76 3.90 5.02
N ALA A 115 8.74 4.65 5.36
CA ALA A 115 8.13 5.69 4.54
C ALA A 115 7.83 6.93 5.40
N PRO A 116 8.86 7.66 5.82
CA PRO A 116 8.68 8.88 6.61
C PRO A 116 7.71 9.84 5.95
N GLN A 117 6.90 10.50 6.77
CA GLN A 117 5.89 11.42 6.25
C GLN A 117 6.54 12.64 5.60
N VAL A 118 6.11 12.93 4.38
CA VAL A 118 6.44 14.16 3.66
C VAL A 118 5.17 14.95 3.39
N PRO A 119 5.21 16.29 3.44
CA PRO A 119 4.06 17.10 3.11
C PRO A 119 3.72 16.99 1.63
N PHE A 120 2.44 17.17 1.29
CA PHE A 120 2.07 17.40 -0.10
C PHE A 120 2.48 18.80 -0.52
N THR A 121 3.34 18.90 -1.53
CA THR A 121 3.80 20.18 -2.08
C THR A 121 3.64 20.22 -3.59
N VAL A 122 3.54 21.43 -4.10
CA VAL A 122 3.62 21.72 -5.53
C VAL A 122 4.70 22.79 -5.70
N THR A 123 5.74 22.47 -6.45
CA THR A 123 6.89 23.36 -6.67
C THR A 123 6.66 24.23 -7.89
N ALA A 124 5.62 25.03 -7.85
CA ALA A 124 5.33 26.04 -8.85
C ALA A 124 4.89 27.32 -8.17
N SER A 125 5.35 28.46 -8.68
CA SER A 125 4.85 29.77 -8.25
C SER A 125 3.39 29.90 -8.67
N SER A 126 2.54 30.45 -7.79
CA SER A 126 1.14 30.73 -8.11
C SER A 126 0.94 32.25 -8.16
N PRO A 127 0.36 32.80 -9.23
CA PRO A 127 -0.06 32.11 -10.46
C PRO A 127 1.13 31.65 -11.31
N LEU A 128 0.97 30.50 -11.97
CA LEU A 128 1.97 29.98 -12.89
C LEU A 128 1.93 30.81 -14.19
N ASP A 129 2.97 31.58 -14.45
CA ASP A 129 3.11 32.29 -15.72
C ASP A 129 3.72 31.35 -16.77
N VAL A 130 2.89 30.85 -17.64
CA VAL A 130 3.33 29.93 -18.72
C VAL A 130 3.87 30.69 -19.94
N GLY A 131 3.72 32.01 -19.97
CA GLY A 131 4.17 32.83 -21.10
C GLY A 131 3.63 32.32 -22.44
N ALA A 132 4.55 32.10 -23.40
CA ALA A 132 4.23 31.52 -24.72
C ALA A 132 4.40 30.00 -24.78
N GLN A 133 4.68 29.33 -23.68
CA GLN A 133 4.84 27.87 -23.64
C GLN A 133 3.48 27.17 -23.69
N SER A 134 3.41 26.06 -24.42
CA SER A 134 2.20 25.24 -24.53
C SER A 134 2.07 24.19 -23.42
N THR A 135 3.17 23.91 -22.72
CA THR A 135 3.26 22.91 -21.65
C THR A 135 4.09 23.46 -20.50
N VAL A 136 3.76 23.02 -19.31
CA VAL A 136 4.47 23.32 -18.06
C VAL A 136 4.66 22.03 -17.30
N THR A 137 5.87 21.84 -16.78
CA THR A 137 6.17 20.76 -15.84
C THR A 137 5.85 21.23 -14.42
N LEU A 138 5.08 20.47 -13.70
CA LEU A 138 4.82 20.63 -12.28
C LEU A 138 5.53 19.52 -11.51
N GLU A 139 6.11 19.87 -10.39
CA GLU A 139 6.83 18.93 -9.51
C GLU A 139 6.37 19.13 -8.07
N GLY A 140 6.62 18.14 -7.24
CA GLY A 140 6.32 18.25 -5.82
C GLY A 140 6.63 17.00 -5.02
N THR A 141 6.18 17.01 -3.80
CA THR A 141 6.27 15.86 -2.90
C THR A 141 4.89 15.37 -2.49
N GLY A 142 4.81 14.12 -2.04
CA GLY A 142 3.57 13.57 -1.50
C GLY A 142 3.79 12.22 -0.82
N TRP A 143 3.34 12.13 0.41
CA TRP A 143 3.44 10.90 1.18
C TRP A 143 2.60 9.77 0.57
N ILE A 144 2.77 8.53 1.06
CA ILE A 144 2.10 7.31 0.58
C ILE A 144 0.56 7.38 0.60
N ASN A 145 -0.03 8.30 1.37
CA ASN A 145 -1.49 8.53 1.42
C ASN A 145 -2.02 9.32 0.21
N VAL A 146 -1.16 10.00 -0.54
CA VAL A 146 -1.55 10.67 -1.79
C VAL A 146 -1.67 9.63 -2.90
N ARG A 147 -2.90 9.28 -3.26
CA ARG A 147 -3.20 8.24 -4.25
C ARG A 147 -3.31 8.77 -5.66
N GLU A 148 -3.84 9.96 -5.78
CA GLU A 148 -4.06 10.64 -7.05
C GLU A 148 -3.93 12.15 -6.86
N ILE A 149 -3.53 12.82 -7.92
CA ILE A 149 -3.50 14.28 -7.99
C ILE A 149 -4.47 14.71 -9.10
N ARG A 150 -5.25 15.73 -8.84
CA ARG A 150 -6.24 16.26 -9.79
C ARG A 150 -6.04 17.77 -9.97
N LEU A 151 -6.22 18.25 -11.16
CA LEU A 151 -6.28 19.68 -11.42
C LEU A 151 -7.62 20.25 -10.91
N GLY A 152 -7.58 21.42 -10.29
CA GLY A 152 -8.68 22.03 -9.54
C GLY A 152 -10.08 21.78 -10.10
N GLY A 153 -10.88 21.02 -9.36
CA GLY A 153 -12.26 20.64 -9.75
C GLY A 153 -12.38 19.55 -10.81
N GLY A 154 -11.26 19.06 -11.38
CA GLY A 154 -11.28 17.98 -12.37
C GLY A 154 -11.71 16.64 -11.77
N THR A 155 -12.43 15.83 -12.55
CA THR A 155 -12.88 14.50 -12.14
C THR A 155 -11.88 13.41 -12.48
N GLN A 156 -10.97 13.66 -13.43
CA GLN A 156 -9.97 12.70 -13.86
C GLN A 156 -8.66 12.94 -13.10
N PRO A 157 -8.01 11.86 -12.59
CA PRO A 157 -6.67 11.95 -12.07
C PRO A 157 -5.67 12.34 -13.16
N LEU A 158 -4.65 13.10 -12.78
CA LEU A 158 -3.49 13.35 -13.63
C LEU A 158 -2.61 12.12 -13.69
N GLU A 159 -1.95 11.91 -14.80
CA GLU A 159 -0.94 10.85 -14.97
C GLU A 159 0.38 11.34 -14.37
N ILE A 160 0.71 10.85 -13.19
CA ILE A 160 1.84 11.30 -12.38
C ILE A 160 2.99 10.31 -12.49
N ASP A 161 4.19 10.82 -12.77
CA ASP A 161 5.44 10.07 -12.63
C ASP A 161 5.98 10.22 -11.20
N TRP A 162 5.84 9.17 -10.41
CA TRP A 162 6.36 9.10 -9.05
C TRP A 162 7.83 8.71 -9.05
N ARG A 163 8.66 9.54 -8.47
CA ARG A 163 10.12 9.41 -8.45
C ARG A 163 10.67 9.28 -7.04
N VAL A 164 11.88 8.79 -6.95
CA VAL A 164 12.65 8.68 -5.70
C VAL A 164 13.47 9.94 -5.53
N ASP A 165 13.37 10.59 -4.39
CA ASP A 165 14.37 11.53 -3.97
C ASP A 165 15.67 10.78 -3.57
N THR A 166 16.80 11.44 -3.62
CA THR A 166 18.12 10.86 -3.34
C THR A 166 18.24 10.21 -1.98
N ASP A 167 17.42 10.63 -1.02
CA ASP A 167 17.44 10.16 0.36
C ASP A 167 16.31 9.17 0.70
N SER A 168 15.42 8.87 -0.24
CA SER A 168 14.23 8.05 0.00
C SER A 168 14.34 6.66 -0.61
N ALA A 169 13.84 5.65 0.10
CA ALA A 169 13.79 4.27 -0.40
C ALA A 169 12.54 3.97 -1.25
N TYR A 170 11.56 4.87 -1.24
CA TYR A 170 10.31 4.79 -2.00
C TYR A 170 10.08 6.09 -2.77
N ALA A 171 9.18 6.05 -3.76
CA ALA A 171 8.88 7.23 -4.56
C ALA A 171 8.00 8.22 -3.77
N ASP A 172 8.54 9.34 -3.36
CA ASP A 172 7.90 10.41 -2.57
C ASP A 172 7.87 11.77 -3.28
N THR A 173 8.56 11.89 -4.41
CA THR A 173 8.49 13.03 -5.31
C THR A 173 7.66 12.70 -6.55
N TRP A 174 7.10 13.71 -7.19
CA TRP A 174 6.28 13.54 -8.39
C TRP A 174 6.55 14.64 -9.41
N GLU A 175 6.33 14.28 -10.68
CA GLU A 175 6.39 15.17 -11.83
C GLU A 175 5.20 14.92 -12.77
N LEU A 176 4.71 16.00 -13.39
CA LEU A 176 3.63 16.03 -14.38
C LEU A 176 4.04 16.87 -15.58
#